data_2ad86b24148fcc192cd7b84074f780c3
#
_entry.id   2ad86b24148fcc192cd7b84074f780c3
#
_cell.length_a   1.000
_cell.length_b   1.000
_cell.length_c   1.000
_cell.angle_alpha   90.00
_cell.angle_beta   90.00
_cell.angle_gamma   90.00
#
_symmetry.space_group_name_H-M   'P 1'
#
loop_
_entity.id
_entity.type
_entity.pdbx_description
1 polymer ?
#
loop_
_entity_poly.entity_id
_entity_poly.type
_entity_poly.pdbx_seq_one_letter_code
_entity_poly.pdbx_strand_id
1 'polypeptide(L)'
;SRIPNMVSGMVDGVQKWSAIKAGTMTLESLTSAGYTEAQAQAYLNGALAPWAIVLLVVGILALIAFIVFINDAERRIPVQYAKRQVGRKMYGGQASTLPMKVNMSGVLPIIFAQSIAMIPSTIAAFCKQPAEGTFWYGFLNAIDTKSVLYMIFYFLMIIAFSYFYATIQFNPVEISNNLKKNGGFIPGFRPGKPTTDFIKKVLNKVTLFGAIYLGVVAILPLLIGKIVGNSSLSIGGTSVIIVVGVALETVQALESQMLMRQYKGFLE
;
A
#
# COMPACT_ATOMS: atom_id res chain seq x y z
N SER A 1 12.28 -9.43 -11.72
CA SER A 1 11.08 -8.78 -12.25
C SER A 1 9.85 -9.65 -11.97
N ARG A 2 8.95 -9.18 -11.09
CA ARG A 2 7.78 -9.99 -10.62
C ARG A 2 6.56 -9.85 -11.53
N ILE A 3 6.45 -8.74 -12.27
CA ILE A 3 5.33 -8.48 -13.20
C ILE A 3 5.32 -9.45 -14.38
N PRO A 4 6.47 -9.71 -15.07
CA PRO A 4 6.50 -10.74 -16.11
C PRO A 4 6.09 -12.12 -15.62
N ASN A 5 6.49 -12.51 -14.40
CA ASN A 5 6.08 -13.79 -13.81
C ASN A 5 4.57 -13.87 -13.52
N MET A 6 3.94 -12.75 -13.21
CA MET A 6 2.49 -12.69 -13.05
C MET A 6 1.79 -12.89 -14.41
N VAL A 7 2.27 -12.23 -15.45
CA VAL A 7 1.72 -12.38 -16.81
C VAL A 7 1.93 -13.80 -17.34
N SER A 8 3.13 -14.38 -17.17
CA SER A 8 3.38 -15.77 -17.55
C SER A 8 2.47 -16.75 -16.78
N GLY A 9 2.28 -16.52 -15.47
CA GLY A 9 1.37 -17.34 -14.65
C GLY A 9 -0.10 -17.27 -15.10
N MET A 10 -0.54 -16.13 -15.62
CA MET A 10 -1.88 -16.01 -16.23
C MET A 10 -1.98 -16.80 -17.54
N VAL A 11 -0.98 -16.70 -18.42
CA VAL A 11 -0.92 -17.42 -19.70
C VAL A 11 -0.87 -18.92 -19.45
N ASP A 12 -0.02 -19.39 -18.53
CA ASP A 12 0.07 -20.78 -18.13
C ASP A 12 -1.25 -21.31 -17.55
N GLY A 13 -1.95 -20.48 -16.76
CA GLY A 13 -3.26 -20.81 -16.20
C GLY A 13 -4.32 -21.06 -17.27
N VAL A 14 -4.35 -20.25 -18.34
CA VAL A 14 -5.26 -20.44 -19.49
C VAL A 14 -4.90 -21.68 -20.29
N GLN A 15 -3.63 -21.90 -20.56
CA GLN A 15 -3.19 -23.09 -21.28
C GLN A 15 -3.57 -24.36 -20.53
N LYS A 16 -3.39 -24.43 -19.22
CA LYS A 16 -3.85 -25.52 -18.36
C LYS A 16 -5.36 -25.72 -18.44
N TRP A 17 -6.12 -24.63 -18.34
CA TRP A 17 -7.58 -24.69 -18.43
C TRP A 17 -8.05 -25.21 -19.81
N SER A 18 -7.44 -24.74 -20.91
CA SER A 18 -7.78 -25.20 -22.26
C SER A 18 -7.45 -26.70 -22.44
N ALA A 19 -6.33 -27.16 -21.88
CA ALA A 19 -5.93 -28.56 -21.93
C ALA A 19 -6.86 -29.47 -21.11
N ILE A 20 -7.32 -28.99 -19.94
CA ILE A 20 -8.31 -29.69 -19.10
C ILE A 20 -9.65 -29.77 -19.84
N LYS A 21 -10.11 -28.67 -20.45
CA LYS A 21 -11.37 -28.63 -21.20
C LYS A 21 -11.31 -29.51 -22.48
N ALA A 22 -10.14 -29.63 -23.10
CA ALA A 22 -9.90 -30.51 -24.23
C ALA A 22 -9.80 -32.00 -23.84
N GLY A 23 -9.82 -32.32 -22.53
CA GLY A 23 -9.67 -33.69 -22.03
C GLY A 23 -8.23 -34.26 -22.16
N THR A 24 -7.26 -33.44 -22.57
CA THR A 24 -5.86 -33.85 -22.74
C THR A 24 -5.10 -33.88 -21.43
N MET A 25 -5.61 -33.18 -20.36
CA MET A 25 -5.05 -33.17 -19.02
C MET A 25 -6.11 -33.60 -18.01
N THR A 26 -5.95 -34.80 -17.51
CA THR A 26 -6.76 -35.37 -16.42
C THR A 26 -5.86 -35.75 -15.27
N LEU A 27 -6.45 -35.97 -14.09
CA LEU A 27 -5.70 -36.41 -12.90
C LEU A 27 -4.91 -37.71 -13.20
N GLU A 28 -5.51 -38.63 -13.93
CA GLU A 28 -4.92 -39.90 -14.35
C GLU A 28 -3.74 -39.71 -15.31
N SER A 29 -3.82 -38.74 -16.24
CA SER A 29 -2.73 -38.48 -17.18
C SER A 29 -1.52 -37.83 -16.47
N LEU A 30 -1.73 -37.04 -15.42
CA LEU A 30 -0.67 -36.44 -14.63
C LEU A 30 -0.03 -37.46 -13.68
N THR A 31 -0.81 -38.33 -13.07
CA THR A 31 -0.28 -39.41 -12.22
C THR A 31 0.50 -40.45 -13.03
N SER A 32 0.05 -40.77 -14.25
CA SER A 32 0.81 -41.63 -15.17
C SER A 32 2.11 -40.98 -15.66
N ALA A 33 2.19 -39.64 -15.68
CA ALA A 33 3.42 -38.87 -15.99
C ALA A 33 4.37 -38.74 -14.78
N GLY A 34 4.08 -39.39 -13.65
CA GLY A 34 4.98 -39.44 -12.47
C GLY A 34 4.72 -38.36 -11.42
N TYR A 35 3.65 -37.58 -11.52
CA TYR A 35 3.26 -36.63 -10.46
C TYR A 35 2.53 -37.36 -9.34
N THR A 36 2.80 -36.95 -8.07
CA THR A 36 1.98 -37.41 -6.96
C THR A 36 0.56 -36.83 -7.05
N GLU A 37 -0.46 -37.51 -6.48
CA GLU A 37 -1.84 -37.02 -6.50
C GLU A 37 -1.98 -35.58 -6.00
N ALA A 38 -1.27 -35.23 -4.93
CA ALA A 38 -1.25 -33.88 -4.37
C ALA A 38 -0.66 -32.85 -5.34
N GLN A 39 0.40 -33.21 -6.07
CA GLN A 39 1.01 -32.38 -7.10
C GLN A 39 0.13 -32.23 -8.32
N ALA A 40 -0.53 -33.29 -8.75
CA ALA A 40 -1.48 -33.29 -9.87
C ALA A 40 -2.71 -32.42 -9.55
N GLN A 41 -3.26 -32.54 -8.36
CA GLN A 41 -4.35 -31.67 -7.90
C GLN A 41 -3.94 -30.21 -7.79
N ALA A 42 -2.76 -29.91 -7.24
CA ALA A 42 -2.22 -28.54 -7.17
C ALA A 42 -2.02 -27.94 -8.57
N TYR A 43 -1.62 -28.76 -9.54
CA TYR A 43 -1.44 -28.36 -10.93
C TYR A 43 -2.78 -28.05 -11.61
N LEU A 44 -3.82 -28.86 -11.40
CA LEU A 44 -5.16 -28.66 -11.93
C LEU A 44 -5.85 -27.45 -11.28
N ASN A 45 -5.67 -27.24 -9.99
CA ASN A 45 -6.20 -26.09 -9.27
C ASN A 45 -5.56 -24.75 -9.72
N GLY A 46 -4.38 -24.78 -10.34
CA GLY A 46 -3.74 -23.63 -10.93
C GLY A 46 -4.30 -23.22 -12.30
N ALA A 47 -5.30 -23.96 -12.85
CA ALA A 47 -5.94 -23.64 -14.10
C ALA A 47 -6.90 -22.46 -13.93
N LEU A 48 -6.76 -21.43 -14.76
CA LEU A 48 -7.58 -20.22 -14.73
C LEU A 48 -8.51 -20.19 -15.93
N ALA A 49 -9.80 -20.17 -15.69
CA ALA A 49 -10.77 -19.94 -16.75
C ALA A 49 -10.57 -18.56 -17.39
N PRO A 50 -10.75 -18.37 -18.70
CA PRO A 50 -10.52 -17.09 -19.38
C PRO A 50 -11.31 -15.93 -18.77
N TRP A 51 -12.53 -16.16 -18.31
CA TRP A 51 -13.34 -15.16 -17.62
C TRP A 51 -12.74 -14.74 -16.27
N ALA A 52 -12.05 -15.64 -15.55
CA ALA A 52 -11.38 -15.34 -14.31
C ALA A 52 -10.20 -14.39 -14.51
N ILE A 53 -9.50 -14.50 -15.66
CA ILE A 53 -8.44 -13.57 -16.02
C ILE A 53 -8.98 -12.17 -16.32
N VAL A 54 -10.08 -12.08 -17.06
CA VAL A 54 -10.76 -10.81 -17.32
C VAL A 54 -11.16 -10.16 -15.99
N LEU A 55 -11.75 -10.92 -15.08
CA LEU A 55 -12.14 -10.44 -13.75
C LEU A 55 -10.93 -9.99 -12.93
N LEU A 56 -9.81 -10.72 -13.02
CA LEU A 56 -8.57 -10.38 -12.33
C LEU A 56 -7.96 -9.07 -12.88
N VAL A 57 -7.93 -8.91 -14.21
CA VAL A 57 -7.44 -7.65 -14.83
C VAL A 57 -8.33 -6.48 -14.45
N VAL A 58 -9.64 -6.63 -14.51
CA VAL A 58 -10.59 -5.60 -14.05
C VAL A 58 -10.40 -5.30 -12.58
N GLY A 59 -10.19 -6.32 -11.74
CA GLY A 59 -9.90 -6.16 -10.32
C GLY A 59 -8.61 -5.38 -10.05
N ILE A 60 -7.54 -5.64 -10.81
CA ILE A 60 -6.28 -4.88 -10.71
C ILE A 60 -6.50 -3.42 -11.13
N LEU A 61 -7.21 -3.16 -12.23
CA LEU A 61 -7.51 -1.80 -12.67
C LEU A 61 -8.36 -1.05 -11.64
N ALA A 62 -9.37 -1.71 -11.07
CA ALA A 62 -10.18 -1.14 -9.99
C ALA A 62 -9.34 -0.84 -8.74
N LEU A 63 -8.40 -1.73 -8.39
CA LEU A 63 -7.47 -1.52 -7.28
C LEU A 63 -6.54 -0.33 -7.55
N ILE A 64 -6.01 -0.19 -8.75
CA ILE A 64 -5.19 0.96 -9.14
C ILE A 64 -5.99 2.24 -9.02
N ALA A 65 -7.21 2.29 -9.57
CA ALA A 65 -8.09 3.46 -9.47
C ALA A 65 -8.40 3.81 -8.01
N PHE A 66 -8.61 2.80 -7.16
CA PHE A 66 -8.84 2.99 -5.73
C PHE A 66 -7.61 3.56 -5.01
N ILE A 67 -6.41 3.07 -5.34
CA ILE A 67 -5.15 3.58 -4.80
C ILE A 67 -4.97 5.06 -5.18
N VAL A 68 -5.19 5.41 -6.46
CA VAL A 68 -5.09 6.79 -6.93
C VAL A 68 -6.05 7.69 -6.16
N PHE A 69 -7.33 7.29 -6.07
CA PHE A 69 -8.37 8.06 -5.40
C PHE A 69 -8.04 8.34 -3.93
N ILE A 70 -7.54 7.37 -3.19
CA ILE A 70 -7.19 7.57 -1.77
C ILE A 70 -5.90 8.36 -1.59
N ASN A 71 -4.91 8.20 -2.48
CA ASN A 71 -3.66 8.97 -2.39
C ASN A 71 -3.87 10.46 -2.68
N ASP A 72 -4.84 10.82 -3.52
CA ASP A 72 -5.21 12.21 -3.77
C ASP A 72 -6.15 12.78 -2.69
N ALA A 73 -6.71 11.92 -1.84
CA ALA A 73 -7.57 12.36 -0.76
C ALA A 73 -6.80 13.16 0.28
N GLU A 74 -7.29 14.36 0.60
CA GLU A 74 -6.71 15.25 1.59
C GLU A 74 -7.74 15.80 2.57
N ARG A 75 -7.33 15.96 3.83
CA ARG A 75 -8.11 16.67 4.84
C ARG A 75 -7.68 18.13 4.87
N ARG A 76 -8.52 19.04 4.42
CA ARG A 76 -8.27 20.49 4.45
C ARG A 76 -8.71 21.08 5.78
N ILE A 77 -7.76 21.63 6.54
CA ILE A 77 -8.04 22.35 7.79
C ILE A 77 -8.09 23.85 7.47
N PRO A 78 -9.20 24.55 7.76
CA PRO A 78 -9.25 25.98 7.51
C PRO A 78 -8.32 26.74 8.44
N VAL A 79 -7.52 27.65 7.89
CA VAL A 79 -6.61 28.54 8.61
C VAL A 79 -6.99 29.97 8.23
N GLN A 80 -7.08 30.84 9.22
CA GLN A 80 -7.31 32.26 9.02
C GLN A 80 -6.06 33.04 9.44
N TYR A 81 -5.68 34.03 8.63
CA TYR A 81 -4.60 34.94 8.95
C TYR A 81 -5.19 36.28 9.43
N ALA A 82 -4.62 36.83 10.51
CA ALA A 82 -5.01 38.13 11.02
C ALA A 82 -4.73 39.21 9.97
N LYS A 83 -5.67 40.15 9.82
CA LYS A 83 -5.49 41.33 8.98
C LYS A 83 -4.38 42.19 9.57
N ARG A 84 -3.36 42.53 8.79
CA ARG A 84 -2.28 43.42 9.18
C ARG A 84 -2.42 44.75 8.47
N GLN A 85 -2.47 45.82 9.24
CA GLN A 85 -2.49 47.18 8.70
C GLN A 85 -1.05 47.68 8.55
N VAL A 86 -0.67 48.02 7.34
CA VAL A 86 0.63 48.65 7.04
C VAL A 86 0.34 50.02 6.42
N GLY A 87 0.49 51.06 7.22
CA GLY A 87 0.08 52.42 6.85
C GLY A 87 -1.42 52.57 6.66
N ARG A 88 -1.86 53.15 5.54
CA ARG A 88 -3.28 53.31 5.18
C ARG A 88 -3.90 52.10 4.48
N LYS A 89 -3.13 51.07 4.15
CA LYS A 89 -3.60 49.87 3.42
C LYS A 89 -3.73 48.68 4.37
N MET A 90 -4.88 48.00 4.30
CA MET A 90 -5.10 46.71 4.98
C MET A 90 -4.59 45.58 4.11
N TYR A 91 -3.63 44.81 4.62
CA TYR A 91 -3.13 43.58 4.01
C TYR A 91 -3.52 42.37 4.87
N GLY A 92 -3.89 41.26 4.24
CA GLY A 92 -4.23 40.00 4.92
C GLY A 92 -5.74 39.81 5.09
N GLY A 93 -6.10 38.80 5.86
CA GLY A 93 -7.49 38.34 6.00
C GLY A 93 -7.86 37.28 4.99
N GLN A 94 -6.89 36.72 4.29
CA GLN A 94 -7.12 35.62 3.34
C GLN A 94 -7.33 34.33 4.12
N ALA A 95 -8.45 33.66 3.90
CA ALA A 95 -8.67 32.31 4.39
C ALA A 95 -7.82 31.35 3.56
N SER A 96 -6.97 30.59 4.21
CA SER A 96 -6.17 29.54 3.59
C SER A 96 -6.55 28.18 4.19
N THR A 97 -6.10 27.12 3.57
CA THR A 97 -6.31 25.77 4.10
C THR A 97 -4.97 25.08 4.28
N LEU A 98 -4.84 24.32 5.38
CA LEU A 98 -3.73 23.41 5.59
C LEU A 98 -4.12 22.03 5.07
N PRO A 99 -3.61 21.60 3.91
CA PRO A 99 -3.92 20.29 3.38
C PRO A 99 -3.12 19.21 4.13
N MET A 100 -3.80 18.16 4.55
CA MET A 100 -3.21 16.97 5.16
C MET A 100 -3.60 15.76 4.32
N LYS A 101 -2.66 15.16 3.60
CA LYS A 101 -2.91 13.96 2.80
C LYS A 101 -3.32 12.78 3.70
N VAL A 102 -4.23 11.94 3.24
CA VAL A 102 -4.65 10.73 3.95
C VAL A 102 -3.49 9.74 4.05
N ASN A 103 -2.74 9.58 2.98
CA ASN A 103 -1.52 8.79 2.95
C ASN A 103 -0.29 9.71 2.97
N MET A 104 0.12 10.17 4.17
CA MET A 104 1.33 11.00 4.34
C MET A 104 2.61 10.19 4.24
N SER A 105 2.57 8.94 4.63
CA SER A 105 3.73 8.06 4.70
C SER A 105 4.11 7.43 3.35
N GLY A 106 3.30 7.60 2.31
CA GLY A 106 3.55 7.04 0.99
C GLY A 106 3.57 5.51 0.99
N VAL A 107 4.47 4.93 0.20
CA VAL A 107 4.64 3.48 0.03
C VAL A 107 5.68 2.90 0.99
N LEU A 108 6.47 3.74 1.66
CA LEU A 108 7.59 3.31 2.51
C LEU A 108 7.19 2.34 3.64
N PRO A 109 6.06 2.52 4.35
CA PRO A 109 5.64 1.58 5.38
C PRO A 109 5.44 0.16 4.88
N ILE A 110 4.93 0.00 3.66
CA ILE A 110 4.72 -1.33 3.04
C ILE A 110 6.06 -2.00 2.78
N ILE A 111 7.05 -1.25 2.24
CA ILE A 111 8.37 -1.79 1.92
C ILE A 111 9.09 -2.28 3.17
N PHE A 112 9.08 -1.47 4.25
CA PHE A 112 9.71 -1.86 5.52
C PHE A 112 8.99 -3.00 6.21
N ALA A 113 7.65 -2.97 6.26
CA ALA A 113 6.87 -4.05 6.82
C ALA A 113 7.12 -5.37 6.08
N GLN A 114 7.17 -5.33 4.74
CA GLN A 114 7.47 -6.50 3.93
C GLN A 114 8.89 -7.02 4.18
N SER A 115 9.87 -6.14 4.25
CA SER A 115 11.27 -6.51 4.51
C SER A 115 11.42 -7.23 5.84
N ILE A 116 10.79 -6.71 6.91
CA ILE A 116 10.82 -7.35 8.23
C ILE A 116 10.02 -8.65 8.24
N ALA A 117 8.85 -8.69 7.61
CA ALA A 117 8.03 -9.89 7.53
C ALA A 117 8.71 -11.04 6.76
N MET A 118 9.66 -10.73 5.86
CA MET A 118 10.43 -11.74 5.12
C MET A 118 11.65 -12.26 5.89
N ILE A 119 12.10 -11.62 6.98
CA ILE A 119 13.28 -12.05 7.74
C ILE A 119 13.14 -13.50 8.25
N PRO A 120 12.04 -13.90 8.92
CA PRO A 120 11.92 -15.25 9.45
C PRO A 120 11.96 -16.33 8.35
N SER A 121 11.31 -16.10 7.21
CA SER A 121 11.32 -17.04 6.09
C SER A 121 12.70 -17.13 5.43
N THR A 122 13.44 -16.02 5.39
CA THR A 122 14.81 -15.98 4.89
C THR A 122 15.75 -16.76 5.79
N ILE A 123 15.65 -16.60 7.12
CA ILE A 123 16.44 -17.38 8.09
C ILE A 123 16.09 -18.88 7.97
N ALA A 124 14.81 -19.20 7.84
CA ALA A 124 14.37 -20.58 7.65
C ALA A 124 14.97 -21.25 6.41
N ALA A 125 15.19 -20.50 5.34
CA ALA A 125 15.81 -21.02 4.11
C ALA A 125 17.28 -21.42 4.29
N PHE A 126 17.99 -20.84 5.26
CA PHE A 126 19.38 -21.18 5.60
C PHE A 126 19.48 -22.29 6.66
N CYS A 127 18.42 -22.55 7.39
CA CYS A 127 18.38 -23.64 8.37
C CYS A 127 17.94 -24.94 7.72
N LYS A 128 18.46 -26.09 8.23
CA LYS A 128 17.94 -27.41 7.83
C LYS A 128 16.44 -27.45 8.19
N GLN A 129 15.62 -27.96 7.28
CA GLN A 129 14.19 -28.13 7.55
C GLN A 129 14.00 -29.01 8.80
N PRO A 130 13.32 -28.52 9.83
CA PRO A 130 13.10 -29.31 11.04
C PRO A 130 12.14 -30.47 10.73
N ALA A 131 12.28 -31.56 11.47
CA ALA A 131 11.41 -32.70 11.34
C ALA A 131 9.94 -32.31 11.65
N GLU A 132 9.01 -32.92 10.92
CA GLU A 132 7.58 -32.75 11.19
C GLU A 132 7.25 -33.11 12.64
N GLY A 133 6.47 -32.25 13.32
CA GLY A 133 6.13 -32.43 14.73
C GLY A 133 6.98 -31.65 15.73
N THR A 134 8.05 -30.97 15.29
CA THR A 134 8.84 -30.09 16.16
C THR A 134 8.15 -28.73 16.31
N PHE A 135 8.23 -28.13 17.52
CA PHE A 135 7.73 -26.76 17.78
C PHE A 135 8.25 -25.76 16.73
N TRP A 136 9.51 -25.93 16.31
CA TRP A 136 10.15 -25.10 15.28
C TRP A 136 9.51 -25.26 13.90
N TYR A 137 9.07 -26.44 13.53
CA TYR A 137 8.32 -26.70 12.31
C TYR A 137 6.96 -25.97 12.32
N GLY A 138 6.24 -26.05 13.44
CA GLY A 138 4.97 -25.34 13.63
C GLY A 138 5.13 -23.83 13.54
N PHE A 139 6.19 -23.27 14.15
CA PHE A 139 6.51 -21.85 14.12
C PHE A 139 6.84 -21.37 12.71
N LEU A 140 7.67 -22.10 11.94
CA LEU A 140 8.02 -21.76 10.57
C LEU A 140 6.81 -21.84 9.63
N ASN A 141 5.97 -22.84 9.80
CA ASN A 141 4.74 -23.00 9.02
C ASN A 141 3.71 -21.90 9.34
N ALA A 142 3.68 -21.41 10.57
CA ALA A 142 2.84 -20.29 10.98
C ALA A 142 3.28 -18.93 10.37
N ILE A 143 4.59 -18.77 10.11
CA ILE A 143 5.18 -17.55 9.51
C ILE A 143 5.31 -17.66 7.98
N ASP A 144 4.92 -18.79 7.38
CA ASP A 144 4.89 -18.90 5.93
C ASP A 144 3.94 -17.85 5.33
N THR A 145 4.35 -17.29 4.19
CA THR A 145 3.58 -16.26 3.44
C THR A 145 2.14 -16.66 3.10
N LYS A 146 1.84 -17.95 3.12
CA LYS A 146 0.49 -18.50 2.92
C LYS A 146 -0.35 -18.55 4.20
N SER A 147 0.25 -18.34 5.37
CA SER A 147 -0.43 -18.42 6.68
C SER A 147 -1.26 -17.15 6.93
N VAL A 148 -2.41 -17.33 7.58
CA VAL A 148 -3.23 -16.22 8.08
C VAL A 148 -2.48 -15.42 9.14
N LEU A 149 -1.64 -16.09 9.96
CA LEU A 149 -0.85 -15.44 10.99
C LEU A 149 0.16 -14.47 10.38
N TYR A 150 0.80 -14.84 9.27
CA TYR A 150 1.67 -13.94 8.50
C TYR A 150 0.92 -12.70 8.03
N MET A 151 -0.29 -12.85 7.50
CA MET A 151 -1.09 -11.72 7.01
C MET A 151 -1.45 -10.75 8.15
N ILE A 152 -1.80 -11.27 9.33
CA ILE A 152 -2.10 -10.44 10.51
C ILE A 152 -0.84 -9.72 10.99
N PHE A 153 0.29 -10.42 11.09
CA PHE A 153 1.57 -9.83 11.47
C PHE A 153 2.00 -8.73 10.49
N TYR A 154 1.89 -8.99 9.20
CA TYR A 154 2.21 -8.03 8.16
C TYR A 154 1.32 -6.78 8.23
N PHE A 155 0.01 -6.96 8.47
CA PHE A 155 -0.94 -5.87 8.67
C PHE A 155 -0.55 -4.99 9.86
N LEU A 156 -0.25 -5.60 11.00
CA LEU A 156 0.17 -4.87 12.20
C LEU A 156 1.48 -4.11 11.97
N MET A 157 2.43 -4.70 11.25
CA MET A 157 3.69 -4.04 10.88
C MET A 157 3.44 -2.83 9.99
N ILE A 158 2.54 -2.93 8.99
CA ILE A 158 2.18 -1.78 8.15
C ILE A 158 1.61 -0.65 9.00
N ILE A 159 0.71 -0.94 9.95
CA ILE A 159 0.14 0.07 10.85
C ILE A 159 1.25 0.71 11.69
N ALA A 160 2.10 -0.08 12.30
CA ALA A 160 3.20 0.42 13.15
C ALA A 160 4.14 1.34 12.37
N PHE A 161 4.56 0.93 11.18
CA PHE A 161 5.43 1.75 10.33
C PHE A 161 4.72 2.99 9.77
N SER A 162 3.43 2.92 9.46
CA SER A 162 2.68 4.09 9.03
C SER A 162 2.64 5.17 10.11
N TYR A 163 2.42 4.79 11.37
CA TYR A 163 2.49 5.73 12.48
C TYR A 163 3.90 6.28 12.70
N PHE A 164 4.91 5.43 12.63
CA PHE A 164 6.31 5.84 12.77
C PHE A 164 6.69 6.89 11.71
N TYR A 165 6.38 6.63 10.43
CA TYR A 165 6.67 7.56 9.35
C TYR A 165 5.86 8.84 9.43
N ALA A 166 4.58 8.76 9.77
CA ALA A 166 3.74 9.94 9.90
C ALA A 166 4.26 10.91 10.97
N THR A 167 4.78 10.40 12.09
CA THR A 167 5.37 11.23 13.16
C THR A 167 6.69 11.88 12.77
N ILE A 168 7.47 11.25 11.90
CA ILE A 168 8.73 11.83 11.40
C ILE A 168 8.43 12.91 10.35
N GLN A 169 7.51 12.63 9.44
CA GLN A 169 7.26 13.50 8.30
C GLN A 169 6.43 14.74 8.64
N PHE A 170 5.61 14.65 9.67
CA PHE A 170 4.70 15.72 10.06
C PHE A 170 4.88 16.08 11.54
N ASN A 171 5.50 17.22 11.81
CA ASN A 171 5.70 17.71 13.16
C ASN A 171 4.61 18.73 13.54
N PRO A 172 3.61 18.34 14.36
CA PRO A 172 2.51 19.24 14.74
C PRO A 172 2.96 20.48 15.51
N VAL A 173 4.07 20.36 16.29
CA VAL A 173 4.60 21.48 17.08
C VAL A 173 5.18 22.54 16.16
N GLU A 174 5.97 22.13 15.18
CA GLU A 174 6.58 23.03 14.22
C GLU A 174 5.53 23.76 13.39
N ILE A 175 4.52 23.06 12.89
CA ILE A 175 3.42 23.64 12.12
C ILE A 175 2.65 24.66 12.94
N SER A 176 2.31 24.33 14.20
CA SER A 176 1.61 25.25 15.10
C SER A 176 2.44 26.51 15.38
N ASN A 177 3.76 26.36 15.57
CA ASN A 177 4.66 27.48 15.77
C ASN A 177 4.80 28.35 14.51
N ASN A 178 4.87 27.76 13.33
CA ASN A 178 4.92 28.47 12.06
C ASN A 178 3.62 29.24 11.80
N LEU A 179 2.46 28.63 12.09
CA LEU A 179 1.17 29.33 12.03
C LEU A 179 1.16 30.53 12.97
N LYS A 180 1.58 30.35 14.22
CA LYS A 180 1.65 31.45 15.22
C LYS A 180 2.57 32.58 14.76
N LYS A 181 3.78 32.26 14.25
CA LYS A 181 4.74 33.26 13.76
C LYS A 181 4.19 34.08 12.59
N ASN A 182 3.41 33.44 11.72
CA ASN A 182 2.81 34.08 10.54
C ASN A 182 1.46 34.75 10.84
N GLY A 183 1.04 34.82 12.11
CA GLY A 183 -0.26 35.39 12.50
C GLY A 183 -1.46 34.55 12.05
N GLY A 184 -1.27 33.28 11.72
CA GLY A 184 -2.32 32.33 11.36
C GLY A 184 -2.91 31.66 12.60
N PHE A 185 -4.20 31.36 12.57
CA PHE A 185 -4.88 30.61 13.60
C PHE A 185 -5.96 29.70 12.98
N ILE A 186 -6.28 28.63 13.68
CA ILE A 186 -7.36 27.72 13.31
C ILE A 186 -8.62 28.21 14.02
N PRO A 187 -9.74 28.47 13.30
CA PRO A 187 -10.98 28.90 13.93
C PRO A 187 -11.41 27.94 15.05
N GLY A 188 -11.73 28.49 16.22
CA GLY A 188 -12.11 27.72 17.40
C GLY A 188 -10.96 27.27 18.32
N PHE A 189 -9.69 27.47 17.91
CA PHE A 189 -8.52 27.11 18.74
C PHE A 189 -7.59 28.29 18.94
N ARG A 190 -7.12 28.47 20.18
CA ARG A 190 -6.12 29.51 20.50
C ARG A 190 -4.76 29.12 19.90
N PRO A 191 -4.01 30.08 19.34
CA PRO A 191 -2.64 29.82 18.84
C PRO A 191 -1.73 29.25 19.93
N GLY A 192 -0.90 28.27 19.58
CA GLY A 192 0.04 27.62 20.49
C GLY A 192 -0.35 26.19 20.83
N LYS A 193 -0.22 25.77 22.10
CA LYS A 193 -0.44 24.39 22.55
C LYS A 193 -1.81 23.80 22.17
N PRO A 194 -2.96 24.50 22.31
CA PRO A 194 -4.25 23.97 21.90
C PRO A 194 -4.33 23.66 20.38
N THR A 195 -3.68 24.49 19.56
CA THR A 195 -3.58 24.25 18.10
C THR A 195 -2.72 23.04 17.82
N THR A 196 -1.60 22.85 18.53
CA THR A 196 -0.74 21.66 18.40
C THR A 196 -1.51 20.38 18.75
N ASP A 197 -2.25 20.40 19.85
CA ASP A 197 -3.02 19.23 20.31
C ASP A 197 -4.15 18.88 19.33
N PHE A 198 -4.81 19.89 18.76
CA PHE A 198 -5.80 19.69 17.70
C PHE A 198 -5.18 19.06 16.45
N ILE A 199 -4.07 19.63 15.94
CA ILE A 199 -3.38 19.10 14.75
C ILE A 199 -2.91 17.66 15.01
N LYS A 200 -2.34 17.37 16.19
CA LYS A 200 -1.93 16.01 16.57
C LYS A 200 -3.10 15.03 16.59
N LYS A 201 -4.24 15.44 17.10
CA LYS A 201 -5.47 14.60 17.12
C LYS A 201 -5.99 14.32 15.72
N VAL A 202 -5.96 15.30 14.83
CA VAL A 202 -6.36 15.12 13.41
C VAL A 202 -5.36 14.22 12.72
N LEU A 203 -4.05 14.46 12.90
CA LEU A 203 -2.98 13.64 12.34
C LEU A 203 -3.16 12.17 12.70
N ASN A 204 -3.33 11.86 13.98
CA ASN A 204 -3.49 10.47 14.43
C ASN A 204 -4.70 9.77 13.78
N LYS A 205 -5.83 10.49 13.63
CA LYS A 205 -7.03 9.93 12.97
C LYS A 205 -6.81 9.69 11.48
N VAL A 206 -6.19 10.64 10.80
CA VAL A 206 -5.91 10.55 9.36
C VAL A 206 -4.88 9.44 9.11
N THR A 207 -3.83 9.36 9.94
CA THR A 207 -2.81 8.30 9.85
C THR A 207 -3.41 6.93 10.12
N LEU A 208 -4.31 6.77 11.09
CA LEU A 208 -4.99 5.49 11.35
C LEU A 208 -5.78 5.03 10.12
N PHE A 209 -6.56 5.92 9.53
CA PHE A 209 -7.32 5.61 8.32
C PHE A 209 -6.39 5.22 7.16
N GLY A 210 -5.34 6.01 6.92
CA GLY A 210 -4.32 5.73 5.90
C GLY A 210 -3.60 4.40 6.14
N ALA A 211 -3.25 4.07 7.39
CA ALA A 211 -2.58 2.83 7.76
C ALA A 211 -3.48 1.59 7.52
N ILE A 212 -4.76 1.67 7.90
CA ILE A 212 -5.73 0.61 7.64
C ILE A 212 -5.90 0.41 6.14
N TYR A 213 -6.07 1.51 5.40
CA TYR A 213 -6.16 1.48 3.94
C TYR A 213 -4.94 0.78 3.31
N LEU A 214 -3.71 1.21 3.66
CA LEU A 214 -2.47 0.60 3.16
C LEU A 214 -2.39 -0.89 3.50
N GLY A 215 -2.78 -1.26 4.73
CA GLY A 215 -2.80 -2.65 5.16
C GLY A 215 -3.79 -3.52 4.37
N VAL A 216 -5.01 -3.02 4.14
CA VAL A 216 -6.01 -3.72 3.34
C VAL A 216 -5.53 -3.91 1.90
N VAL A 217 -5.03 -2.83 1.28
CA VAL A 217 -4.53 -2.87 -0.10
C VAL A 217 -3.32 -3.81 -0.23
N ALA A 218 -2.43 -3.87 0.76
CA ALA A 218 -1.27 -4.76 0.77
C ALA A 218 -1.64 -6.25 0.95
N ILE A 219 -2.70 -6.54 1.72
CA ILE A 219 -3.14 -7.91 1.97
C ILE A 219 -4.02 -8.46 0.84
N LEU A 220 -4.76 -7.59 0.14
CA LEU A 220 -5.71 -7.99 -0.89
C LEU A 220 -5.09 -8.92 -1.96
N PRO A 221 -3.91 -8.64 -2.53
CA PRO A 221 -3.26 -9.56 -3.48
C PRO A 221 -2.86 -10.91 -2.86
N LEU A 222 -2.48 -10.91 -1.58
CA LEU A 222 -2.15 -12.15 -0.85
C LEU A 222 -3.39 -13.03 -0.68
N LEU A 223 -4.53 -12.42 -0.35
CA LEU A 223 -5.82 -13.13 -0.26
C LEU A 223 -6.25 -13.67 -1.61
N ILE A 224 -6.17 -12.87 -2.68
CA ILE A 224 -6.51 -13.32 -4.04
C ILE A 224 -5.63 -14.49 -4.44
N GLY A 225 -4.32 -14.40 -4.23
CA GLY A 225 -3.38 -15.48 -4.53
C GLY A 225 -3.70 -16.78 -3.78
N LYS A 226 -4.16 -16.68 -2.53
CA LYS A 226 -4.58 -17.82 -1.73
C LYS A 226 -5.89 -18.44 -2.24
N ILE A 227 -6.88 -17.63 -2.62
CA ILE A 227 -8.18 -18.09 -3.16
C ILE A 227 -8.00 -18.73 -4.52
N VAL A 228 -7.20 -18.14 -5.39
CA VAL A 228 -6.94 -18.65 -6.75
C VAL A 228 -5.98 -19.85 -6.75
N GLY A 229 -5.30 -20.12 -5.61
CA GLY A 229 -4.35 -21.24 -5.51
C GLY A 229 -3.03 -21.02 -6.27
N ASN A 230 -2.81 -19.81 -6.81
CA ASN A 230 -1.62 -19.48 -7.61
C ASN A 230 -0.70 -18.51 -6.88
N SER A 231 0.43 -19.01 -6.38
CA SER A 231 1.41 -18.22 -5.61
C SER A 231 2.03 -17.07 -6.42
N SER A 232 2.12 -17.21 -7.74
CA SER A 232 2.69 -16.18 -8.62
C SER A 232 1.86 -14.90 -8.65
N LEU A 233 0.53 -15.01 -8.52
CA LEU A 233 -0.38 -13.86 -8.44
C LEU A 233 -0.24 -13.08 -7.14
N SER A 234 -0.07 -13.78 -6.03
CA SER A 234 0.15 -13.20 -4.70
C SER A 234 1.41 -12.31 -4.65
N ILE A 235 2.53 -12.80 -5.21
CA ILE A 235 3.82 -12.10 -5.18
C ILE A 235 3.80 -10.89 -6.15
N GLY A 236 3.09 -10.98 -7.26
CA GLY A 236 2.97 -9.90 -8.25
C GLY A 236 2.17 -8.71 -7.74
N GLY A 237 1.13 -8.95 -6.94
CA GLY A 237 0.21 -7.91 -6.48
C GLY A 237 0.85 -6.82 -5.61
N THR A 238 1.70 -7.18 -4.65
CA THR A 238 2.42 -6.19 -3.82
C THR A 238 3.38 -5.32 -4.64
N SER A 239 4.00 -5.89 -5.67
CA SER A 239 4.87 -5.13 -6.58
C SER A 239 4.10 -4.11 -7.41
N VAL A 240 2.87 -4.43 -7.83
CA VAL A 240 1.98 -3.50 -8.55
C VAL A 240 1.65 -2.28 -7.67
N ILE A 241 1.35 -2.50 -6.39
CA ILE A 241 1.04 -1.41 -5.45
C ILE A 241 2.24 -0.45 -5.30
N ILE A 242 3.45 -1.01 -5.16
CA ILE A 242 4.68 -0.22 -5.04
C ILE A 242 4.91 0.60 -6.32
N VAL A 243 4.78 -0.03 -7.49
CA VAL A 243 4.98 0.66 -8.79
C VAL A 243 3.96 1.78 -8.97
N VAL A 244 2.68 1.53 -8.70
CA VAL A 244 1.61 2.54 -8.81
C VAL A 244 1.84 3.69 -7.82
N GLY A 245 2.19 3.39 -6.56
CA GLY A 245 2.46 4.41 -5.55
C GLY A 245 3.64 5.29 -5.94
N VAL A 246 4.77 4.71 -6.36
CA VAL A 246 5.95 5.46 -6.80
C VAL A 246 5.66 6.27 -8.06
N ALA A 247 4.92 5.73 -9.02
CA ALA A 247 4.51 6.46 -10.23
C ALA A 247 3.68 7.70 -9.88
N LEU A 248 2.70 7.57 -8.97
CA LEU A 248 1.90 8.69 -8.50
C LEU A 248 2.73 9.76 -7.79
N GLU A 249 3.61 9.37 -6.87
CA GLU A 249 4.50 10.29 -6.18
C GLU A 249 5.42 11.04 -7.18
N THR A 250 5.90 10.33 -8.20
CA THR A 250 6.74 10.93 -9.26
C THR A 250 5.94 11.94 -10.10
N VAL A 251 4.72 11.61 -10.51
CA VAL A 251 3.86 12.52 -11.28
C VAL A 251 3.54 13.77 -10.46
N GLN A 252 3.15 13.62 -9.19
CA GLN A 252 2.88 14.77 -8.31
C GLN A 252 4.13 15.66 -8.09
N ALA A 253 5.32 15.04 -7.97
CA ALA A 253 6.57 15.78 -7.85
C ALA A 253 6.89 16.57 -9.14
N LEU A 254 6.66 15.97 -10.32
CA LEU A 254 6.84 16.64 -11.62
C LEU A 254 5.85 17.79 -11.80
N GLU A 255 4.58 17.60 -11.49
CA GLU A 255 3.55 18.64 -11.55
C GLU A 255 3.93 19.84 -10.68
N SER A 256 4.37 19.59 -9.45
CA SER A 256 4.78 20.64 -8.52
C SER A 256 5.99 21.44 -9.06
N GLN A 257 6.95 20.78 -9.71
CA GLN A 257 8.10 21.43 -10.33
C GLN A 257 7.73 22.23 -11.58
N MET A 258 6.81 21.72 -12.39
CA MET A 258 6.33 22.43 -13.59
C MET A 258 5.57 23.70 -13.21
N LEU A 259 4.71 23.65 -12.19
CA LEU A 259 4.02 24.84 -11.68
C LEU A 259 4.99 25.92 -11.20
N MET A 260 6.08 25.54 -10.52
CA MET A 260 7.11 26.50 -10.08
C MET A 260 7.87 27.14 -11.26
N ARG A 261 8.05 26.43 -12.38
CA ARG A 261 8.71 26.99 -13.57
C ARG A 261 7.81 27.96 -14.35
N GLN A 262 6.50 27.68 -14.44
CA GLN A 262 5.56 28.59 -15.10
C GLN A 262 5.46 29.95 -14.39
N TYR A 263 5.59 29.99 -13.06
CA TYR A 263 5.61 31.26 -12.31
C TYR A 263 6.86 32.12 -12.56
N LYS A 264 8.00 31.52 -12.92
CA LYS A 264 9.22 32.31 -13.25
C LYS A 264 9.14 32.99 -14.61
N GLY A 265 8.42 32.44 -15.57
CA GLY A 265 8.23 33.03 -16.89
C GLY A 265 7.28 34.23 -16.96
N PHE A 266 6.59 34.56 -15.85
CA PHE A 266 5.71 35.74 -15.75
C PHE A 266 6.39 36.95 -15.09
N LEU A 267 7.64 36.81 -14.62
CA LEU A 267 8.40 37.86 -13.94
C LEU A 267 9.62 38.35 -14.73
N GLU A 268 9.85 37.85 -15.94
CA GLU A 268 10.70 38.39 -17.00
C GLU A 268 9.81 39.03 -18.08
#